data_d51e82d1e47e91f6d400f1c38a9a4c64
#
_entry.id   d51e82d1e47e91f6d400f1c38a9a4c64
#
_cell.length_a   1.000
_cell.length_b   1.000
_cell.length_c   1.000
_cell.angle_alpha   90.00
_cell.angle_beta   90.00
_cell.angle_gamma   90.00
#
_symmetry.space_group_name_H-M   'P 1'
#
loop_
_entity.id
_entity.type
_entity.pdbx_description
1 polymer ?
#
loop_
_entity_poly.entity_id
_entity_poly.type
_entity_poly.pdbx_seq_one_letter_code
_entity_poly.pdbx_strand_id
1 'polypeptide(L)'
;CALPISMILRPGAITKEMLSEVIGEVAVDETLISENSTKAPKAPGMKYRHYAPKAEMIIVDGEPEEAVRAIKQIAYEQVRLGYKVGIIASNESVDQYTTGVVKCIGSRVNEKTVARNLYKVLREFDEEEVDYIYSEAFPEAGIGTAIMNRLGKAAGHHVLQASEITKLQDY
;
A
#
# COMPACT_ATOMS: atom_id res chain seq x y z
N CYS A 1 28.92 0.05 -29.16
CA CYS A 1 28.31 1.13 -28.39
C CYS A 1 27.01 0.56 -27.84
N ALA A 2 26.95 0.23 -26.55
CA ALA A 2 25.69 -0.17 -25.91
C ALA A 2 24.80 1.08 -25.82
N LEU A 3 23.59 1.00 -26.33
CA LEU A 3 22.60 2.03 -26.14
C LEU A 3 22.30 2.16 -24.65
N PRO A 4 22.07 3.38 -24.09
CA PRO A 4 21.71 3.52 -22.71
C PRO A 4 20.36 2.81 -22.46
N ILE A 5 20.34 1.84 -21.55
CA ILE A 5 19.12 1.15 -21.17
C ILE A 5 18.25 2.14 -20.39
N SER A 6 17.02 2.35 -20.87
CA SER A 6 16.04 3.17 -20.15
C SER A 6 15.68 2.50 -18.82
N MET A 7 15.65 3.27 -17.73
CA MET A 7 15.46 2.74 -16.39
C MET A 7 14.30 3.44 -15.68
N ILE A 8 13.37 2.67 -15.12
CA ILE A 8 12.30 3.17 -14.27
C ILE A 8 12.85 3.43 -12.87
N LEU A 9 12.84 4.68 -12.45
CA LEU A 9 13.28 5.13 -11.12
C LEU A 9 12.11 5.27 -10.14
N ARG A 10 10.87 5.26 -10.65
CA ARG A 10 9.64 5.31 -9.84
C ARG A 10 8.48 4.74 -10.64
N PRO A 11 7.74 3.75 -10.12
CA PRO A 11 6.54 3.24 -10.78
C PRO A 11 5.44 4.30 -10.81
N GLY A 12 4.66 4.32 -11.88
CA GLY A 12 3.62 5.30 -12.14
C GLY A 12 2.47 4.75 -12.97
N ALA A 13 1.63 5.65 -13.49
CA ALA A 13 0.52 5.28 -14.36
C ALA A 13 0.98 4.71 -15.71
N ILE A 14 2.19 5.06 -16.16
CA ILE A 14 2.84 4.45 -17.31
C ILE A 14 3.65 3.27 -16.78
N THR A 15 3.27 2.06 -17.20
CA THR A 15 3.87 0.81 -16.73
C THR A 15 5.13 0.45 -17.53
N LYS A 16 5.89 -0.52 -17.03
CA LYS A 16 7.06 -1.06 -17.72
C LYS A 16 6.70 -1.60 -19.10
N GLU A 17 5.58 -2.32 -19.18
CA GLU A 17 5.08 -2.92 -20.40
C GLU A 17 4.77 -1.84 -21.45
N MET A 18 4.03 -0.79 -21.06
CA MET A 18 3.70 0.34 -21.95
C MET A 18 4.95 1.07 -22.46
N LEU A 19 5.96 1.23 -21.60
CA LEU A 19 7.23 1.81 -22.01
C LEU A 19 7.98 0.89 -22.98
N SER A 20 8.02 -0.41 -22.68
CA SER A 20 8.73 -1.39 -23.51
C SER A 20 8.15 -1.52 -24.90
N GLU A 21 6.84 -1.32 -25.08
CA GLU A 21 6.18 -1.29 -26.39
C GLU A 21 6.69 -0.14 -27.28
N VAL A 22 7.07 0.99 -26.68
CA VAL A 22 7.47 2.20 -27.41
C VAL A 22 8.98 2.32 -27.58
N ILE A 23 9.76 2.01 -26.55
CA ILE A 23 11.21 2.27 -26.51
C ILE A 23 12.06 0.99 -26.41
N GLY A 24 11.43 -0.17 -26.40
CA GLY A 24 12.14 -1.46 -26.30
C GLY A 24 12.48 -1.83 -24.86
N GLU A 25 13.69 -2.33 -24.62
CA GLU A 25 14.10 -2.83 -23.31
C GLU A 25 14.11 -1.73 -22.24
N VAL A 26 13.40 -1.97 -21.13
CA VAL A 26 13.31 -1.05 -19.98
C VAL A 26 13.65 -1.81 -18.71
N ALA A 27 14.66 -1.34 -17.99
CA ALA A 27 15.02 -1.86 -16.68
C ALA A 27 14.22 -1.16 -15.56
N VAL A 28 14.06 -1.84 -14.44
CA VAL A 28 13.56 -1.25 -13.19
C VAL A 28 14.72 -1.11 -12.21
N ASP A 29 14.84 0.02 -11.52
CA ASP A 29 15.92 0.21 -10.58
C ASP A 29 15.78 -0.75 -9.39
N GLU A 30 16.87 -1.42 -9.03
CA GLU A 30 16.90 -2.42 -7.95
C GLU A 30 16.48 -1.85 -6.59
N THR A 31 16.65 -0.55 -6.38
CA THR A 31 16.23 0.12 -5.12
C THR A 31 14.72 0.24 -4.97
N LEU A 32 13.95 -0.06 -6.04
CA LEU A 32 12.49 -0.15 -5.99
C LEU A 32 12.01 -1.55 -5.60
N ILE A 33 12.87 -2.55 -5.76
CA ILE A 33 12.53 -3.97 -5.59
C ILE A 33 13.02 -4.49 -4.23
N SER A 34 14.11 -3.93 -3.70
CA SER A 34 14.71 -4.41 -2.45
C SER A 34 14.93 -3.29 -1.44
N GLU A 35 14.37 -3.46 -0.25
CA GLU A 35 14.50 -2.55 0.89
C GLU A 35 15.94 -2.47 1.44
N ASN A 36 16.71 -3.52 1.26
CA ASN A 36 18.09 -3.66 1.76
C ASN A 36 19.14 -3.22 0.74
N SER A 37 18.75 -2.47 -0.29
CA SER A 37 19.73 -1.96 -1.24
C SER A 37 20.66 -0.95 -0.54
N THR A 38 21.94 -1.30 -0.44
CA THR A 38 23.02 -0.40 0.04
C THR A 38 23.38 0.67 -0.98
N LYS A 39 22.79 0.62 -2.17
CA LYS A 39 23.06 1.57 -3.26
C LYS A 39 22.39 2.93 -2.98
N ALA A 40 23.10 4.00 -3.26
CA ALA A 40 22.56 5.35 -3.16
C ALA A 40 21.38 5.53 -4.16
N PRO A 41 20.26 6.13 -3.73
CA PRO A 41 19.12 6.37 -4.60
C PRO A 41 19.51 7.32 -5.74
N LYS A 42 19.13 6.96 -6.98
CA LYS A 42 19.45 7.73 -8.18
C LYS A 42 18.55 8.92 -8.43
N ALA A 43 17.43 9.03 -7.69
CA ALA A 43 16.50 10.14 -7.84
C ALA A 43 16.05 10.68 -6.47
N PRO A 44 15.79 12.00 -6.37
CA PRO A 44 15.18 12.61 -5.17
C PRO A 44 13.84 11.93 -4.85
N GLY A 45 13.57 11.65 -3.58
CA GLY A 45 12.32 11.04 -3.15
C GLY A 45 12.28 9.51 -3.16
N MET A 46 13.35 8.82 -3.56
CA MET A 46 13.44 7.37 -3.42
C MET A 46 13.68 6.93 -1.96
N LYS A 47 14.31 7.78 -1.15
CA LYS A 47 14.79 7.48 0.21
C LYS A 47 13.91 8.00 1.36
N TYR A 48 13.00 8.92 1.10
CA TYR A 48 12.25 9.58 2.18
C TYR A 48 10.81 9.06 2.27
N ARG A 49 10.26 8.98 3.49
CA ARG A 49 8.83 8.85 3.74
C ARG A 49 8.14 10.11 3.19
N HIS A 50 7.67 10.04 1.96
CA HIS A 50 6.85 11.08 1.37
C HIS A 50 5.37 10.73 1.57
N TYR A 51 4.62 11.68 2.14
CA TYR A 51 3.17 11.52 2.36
C TYR A 51 2.78 10.44 3.36
N ALA A 52 3.69 10.03 4.26
CA ALA A 52 3.31 9.17 5.37
C ALA A 52 2.29 9.90 6.26
N PRO A 53 1.20 9.23 6.66
CA PRO A 53 0.27 9.77 7.64
C PRO A 53 0.98 9.94 9.00
N LYS A 54 0.37 10.73 9.90
CA LYS A 54 0.86 10.88 11.28
C LYS A 54 0.69 9.58 12.07
N ALA A 55 -0.41 8.86 11.78
CA ALA A 55 -0.73 7.57 12.38
C ALA A 55 0.28 6.49 11.97
N GLU A 56 0.44 5.48 12.80
CA GLU A 56 1.15 4.26 12.43
C GLU A 56 0.33 3.48 11.39
N MET A 57 0.90 3.28 10.21
CA MET A 57 0.22 2.59 9.13
C MET A 57 0.81 1.21 8.89
N ILE A 58 -0.08 0.23 8.73
CA ILE A 58 0.26 -1.18 8.53
C ILE A 58 -0.55 -1.71 7.36
N ILE A 59 0.14 -2.40 6.43
CA ILE A 59 -0.49 -3.10 5.31
C ILE A 59 -0.73 -4.55 5.74
N VAL A 60 -1.93 -5.05 5.52
CA VAL A 60 -2.27 -6.46 5.74
C VAL A 60 -2.34 -7.16 4.39
N ASP A 61 -1.37 -8.05 4.16
CA ASP A 61 -1.21 -8.79 2.92
C ASP A 61 -1.78 -10.21 3.04
N GLY A 62 -2.31 -10.73 1.95
CA GLY A 62 -2.93 -12.06 1.86
C GLY A 62 -4.12 -12.05 0.91
N GLU A 63 -4.80 -13.19 0.85
CA GLU A 63 -6.05 -13.29 0.09
C GLU A 63 -7.08 -12.27 0.61
N PRO A 64 -7.86 -11.61 -0.27
CA PRO A 64 -8.73 -10.50 0.11
C PRO A 64 -9.65 -10.78 1.30
N GLU A 65 -10.26 -11.96 1.35
CA GLU A 65 -11.14 -12.37 2.44
C GLU A 65 -10.39 -12.59 3.76
N GLU A 66 -9.16 -13.10 3.68
CA GLU A 66 -8.30 -13.29 4.86
C GLU A 66 -7.81 -11.94 5.40
N ALA A 67 -7.39 -11.04 4.51
CA ALA A 67 -6.97 -9.70 4.90
C ALA A 67 -8.11 -8.94 5.60
N VAL A 68 -9.33 -9.02 5.07
CA VAL A 68 -10.52 -8.41 5.71
C VAL A 68 -10.75 -8.99 7.10
N ARG A 69 -10.70 -10.32 7.27
CA ARG A 69 -10.87 -10.96 8.59
C ARG A 69 -9.80 -10.50 9.57
N ALA A 70 -8.54 -10.51 9.15
CA ALA A 70 -7.42 -10.09 9.96
C ALA A 70 -7.53 -8.62 10.39
N ILE A 71 -7.83 -7.72 9.47
CA ILE A 71 -8.02 -6.28 9.76
C ILE A 71 -9.17 -6.07 10.75
N LYS A 72 -10.31 -6.76 10.56
CA LYS A 72 -11.45 -6.67 11.49
C LYS A 72 -11.06 -7.06 12.91
N GLN A 73 -10.29 -8.14 13.04
CA GLN A 73 -9.82 -8.62 14.33
C GLN A 73 -8.91 -7.60 15.01
N ILE A 74 -7.85 -7.16 14.32
CA ILE A 74 -6.90 -6.19 14.88
C ILE A 74 -7.62 -4.89 15.22
N ALA A 75 -8.46 -4.38 14.33
CA ALA A 75 -9.18 -3.13 14.55
C ALA A 75 -10.09 -3.22 15.80
N TYR A 76 -10.78 -4.35 15.99
CA TYR A 76 -11.60 -4.58 17.17
C TYR A 76 -10.76 -4.58 18.46
N GLU A 77 -9.62 -5.25 18.47
CA GLU A 77 -8.72 -5.30 19.62
C GLU A 77 -8.13 -3.93 19.95
N GLN A 78 -7.67 -3.19 18.95
CA GLN A 78 -7.10 -1.86 19.14
C GLN A 78 -8.14 -0.86 19.67
N VAL A 79 -9.36 -0.90 19.12
CA VAL A 79 -10.46 -0.04 19.63
C VAL A 79 -10.81 -0.40 21.08
N ARG A 80 -10.80 -1.68 21.46
CA ARG A 80 -11.00 -2.09 22.86
C ARG A 80 -9.91 -1.57 23.80
N LEU A 81 -8.69 -1.40 23.30
CA LEU A 81 -7.58 -0.80 24.03
C LEU A 81 -7.67 0.73 24.13
N GLY A 82 -8.64 1.34 23.45
CA GLY A 82 -8.89 2.78 23.48
C GLY A 82 -8.23 3.56 22.34
N TYR A 83 -7.64 2.89 21.36
CA TYR A 83 -7.06 3.54 20.20
C TYR A 83 -8.09 3.88 19.13
N LYS A 84 -7.89 5.00 18.43
CA LYS A 84 -8.69 5.39 17.27
C LYS A 84 -8.10 4.77 16.00
N VAL A 85 -8.84 3.87 15.39
CA VAL A 85 -8.38 3.06 14.25
C VAL A 85 -8.98 3.56 12.95
N GLY A 86 -8.14 3.76 11.93
CA GLY A 86 -8.51 3.97 10.54
C GLY A 86 -8.38 2.69 9.73
N ILE A 87 -9.26 2.48 8.77
CA ILE A 87 -9.20 1.35 7.84
C ILE A 87 -9.31 1.87 6.42
N ILE A 88 -8.33 1.51 5.58
CA ILE A 88 -8.36 1.71 4.13
C ILE A 88 -8.94 0.46 3.49
N ALA A 89 -10.14 0.57 2.97
CA ALA A 89 -10.90 -0.52 2.37
C ALA A 89 -11.10 -0.30 0.87
N SER A 90 -11.25 -1.39 0.12
CA SER A 90 -11.71 -1.34 -1.27
C SER A 90 -13.24 -1.22 -1.34
N ASN A 91 -13.79 -0.89 -2.53
CA ASN A 91 -15.24 -0.90 -2.76
C ASN A 91 -15.87 -2.25 -2.44
N GLU A 92 -15.12 -3.32 -2.67
CA GLU A 92 -15.55 -4.71 -2.54
C GLU A 92 -15.63 -5.17 -1.07
N SER A 93 -14.95 -4.44 -0.17
CA SER A 93 -14.81 -4.84 1.24
C SER A 93 -15.35 -3.81 2.24
N VAL A 94 -15.57 -2.58 1.82
CA VAL A 94 -15.89 -1.45 2.72
C VAL A 94 -17.07 -1.74 3.64
N ASP A 95 -18.12 -2.38 3.16
CA ASP A 95 -19.32 -2.70 3.94
C ASP A 95 -19.11 -3.83 4.97
N GLN A 96 -17.98 -4.53 4.89
CA GLN A 96 -17.65 -5.61 5.81
C GLN A 96 -17.04 -5.11 7.12
N TYR A 97 -16.54 -3.88 7.14
CA TYR A 97 -15.92 -3.29 8.32
C TYR A 97 -16.96 -2.54 9.15
N THR A 98 -17.08 -2.92 10.41
CA THR A 98 -18.06 -2.35 11.37
C THR A 98 -17.40 -1.60 12.52
N THR A 99 -16.06 -1.57 12.57
CA THR A 99 -15.28 -1.00 13.66
C THR A 99 -14.23 -0.05 13.08
N GLY A 100 -14.01 1.07 13.75
CA GLY A 100 -13.04 2.10 13.32
C GLY A 100 -13.61 3.09 12.29
N VAL A 101 -12.75 3.99 11.84
CA VAL A 101 -13.04 4.98 10.78
C VAL A 101 -12.68 4.35 9.44
N VAL A 102 -13.69 3.94 8.68
CA VAL A 102 -13.48 3.26 7.40
C VAL A 102 -13.51 4.26 6.26
N LYS A 103 -12.47 4.26 5.43
CA LYS A 103 -12.38 5.08 4.22
C LYS A 103 -12.24 4.17 2.98
N CYS A 104 -13.12 4.38 2.00
CA CYS A 104 -13.03 3.66 0.74
C CYS A 104 -12.03 4.32 -0.20
N ILE A 105 -11.03 3.54 -0.64
CA ILE A 105 -9.98 4.03 -1.52
C ILE A 105 -10.32 3.86 -3.01
N GLY A 106 -11.21 2.94 -3.35
CA GLY A 106 -11.60 2.63 -4.73
C GLY A 106 -11.78 1.14 -4.99
N SER A 107 -11.94 0.75 -6.25
CA SER A 107 -12.23 -0.62 -6.64
C SER A 107 -10.96 -1.40 -7.01
N ARG A 108 -10.87 -2.65 -6.55
CA ARG A 108 -9.81 -3.61 -6.95
C ARG A 108 -9.86 -3.93 -8.44
N VAL A 109 -11.06 -3.92 -9.04
CA VAL A 109 -11.25 -4.14 -10.49
C VAL A 109 -10.81 -2.92 -11.30
N ASN A 110 -10.88 -1.72 -10.71
CA ASN A 110 -10.44 -0.49 -11.35
C ASN A 110 -9.39 0.23 -10.49
N GLU A 111 -8.17 -0.28 -10.53
CA GLU A 111 -7.03 0.21 -9.75
C GLU A 111 -6.70 1.70 -9.98
N LYS A 112 -7.13 2.29 -11.11
CA LYS A 112 -6.99 3.73 -11.37
C LYS A 112 -7.72 4.56 -10.31
N THR A 113 -8.85 4.07 -9.80
CA THR A 113 -9.60 4.74 -8.74
C THR A 113 -8.82 4.74 -7.43
N VAL A 114 -8.16 3.62 -7.09
CA VAL A 114 -7.31 3.48 -5.92
C VAL A 114 -6.12 4.44 -6.02
N ALA A 115 -5.40 4.41 -7.13
CA ALA A 115 -4.22 5.27 -7.35
C ALA A 115 -4.57 6.78 -7.24
N ARG A 116 -5.76 7.17 -7.69
CA ARG A 116 -6.25 8.55 -7.64
C ARG A 116 -6.60 9.01 -6.22
N ASN A 117 -7.22 8.13 -5.43
CA ASN A 117 -7.76 8.48 -4.12
C ASN A 117 -6.74 8.33 -2.98
N LEU A 118 -5.63 7.61 -3.19
CA LEU A 118 -4.69 7.20 -2.16
C LEU A 118 -4.24 8.36 -1.27
N TYR A 119 -3.72 9.44 -1.84
CA TYR A 119 -3.24 10.58 -1.05
C TYR A 119 -4.35 11.36 -0.36
N LYS A 120 -5.55 11.40 -0.96
CA LYS A 120 -6.72 12.03 -0.36
C LYS A 120 -7.10 11.29 0.92
N VAL A 121 -7.23 9.96 0.84
CA VAL A 121 -7.60 9.11 1.98
C VAL A 121 -6.59 9.21 3.13
N LEU A 122 -5.28 9.21 2.83
CA LEU A 122 -4.25 9.36 3.86
C LEU A 122 -4.36 10.70 4.60
N ARG A 123 -4.63 11.81 3.89
CA ARG A 123 -4.84 13.13 4.52
C ARG A 123 -6.11 13.17 5.35
N GLU A 124 -7.18 12.55 4.89
CA GLU A 124 -8.43 12.47 5.65
C GLU A 124 -8.23 11.74 6.99
N PHE A 125 -7.32 10.76 7.07
CA PHE A 125 -6.97 10.13 8.35
C PHE A 125 -6.14 11.04 9.25
N ASP A 126 -5.29 11.91 8.69
CA ASP A 126 -4.57 12.92 9.48
C ASP A 126 -5.52 13.95 10.11
N GLU A 127 -6.63 14.30 9.42
CA GLU A 127 -7.69 15.17 9.92
C GLU A 127 -8.55 14.47 11.00
N GLU A 128 -8.74 13.16 10.86
CA GLU A 128 -9.46 12.33 11.84
C GLU A 128 -8.64 12.05 13.10
N GLU A 129 -7.33 12.34 13.10
CA GLU A 129 -6.42 12.06 14.22
C GLU A 129 -6.51 10.61 14.72
N VAL A 130 -6.43 9.65 13.79
CA VAL A 130 -6.36 8.23 14.13
C VAL A 130 -4.96 7.85 14.63
N ASP A 131 -4.88 6.86 15.53
CA ASP A 131 -3.61 6.34 16.07
C ASP A 131 -2.98 5.31 15.12
N TYR A 132 -3.81 4.44 14.54
CA TYR A 132 -3.41 3.37 13.63
C TYR A 132 -4.21 3.41 12.35
N ILE A 133 -3.58 3.03 11.23
CA ILE A 133 -4.24 2.82 9.93
C ILE A 133 -3.91 1.42 9.45
N TYR A 134 -4.92 0.61 9.20
CA TYR A 134 -4.78 -0.68 8.54
C TYR A 134 -5.27 -0.60 7.11
N SER A 135 -4.45 -1.08 6.17
CA SER A 135 -4.79 -1.10 4.74
C SER A 135 -4.78 -2.52 4.20
N GLU A 136 -5.75 -2.83 3.38
CA GLU A 136 -5.65 -4.00 2.51
C GLU A 136 -4.49 -3.84 1.52
N ALA A 137 -3.83 -4.96 1.16
CA ALA A 137 -2.88 -4.99 0.05
C ALA A 137 -3.60 -5.05 -1.30
N PHE A 138 -2.91 -4.63 -2.36
CA PHE A 138 -3.37 -4.70 -3.75
C PHE A 138 -2.40 -5.52 -4.59
N PRO A 139 -2.85 -6.11 -5.73
CA PRO A 139 -1.97 -6.87 -6.60
C PRO A 139 -0.79 -6.02 -7.11
N GLU A 140 0.42 -6.58 -7.12
CA GLU A 140 1.62 -5.90 -7.61
C GLU A 140 1.82 -6.10 -9.12
N ALA A 141 0.79 -5.81 -9.91
CA ALA A 141 0.83 -5.86 -11.37
C ALA A 141 0.34 -4.54 -11.96
N GLY A 142 0.93 -4.11 -13.06
CA GLY A 142 0.50 -2.89 -13.74
C GLY A 142 0.50 -1.64 -12.84
N ILE A 143 -0.66 -1.01 -12.69
CA ILE A 143 -0.87 0.16 -11.83
C ILE A 143 -0.76 -0.22 -10.35
N GLY A 144 -1.11 -1.46 -9.97
CA GLY A 144 -1.02 -1.96 -8.61
C GLY A 144 0.40 -1.87 -8.04
N THR A 145 1.44 -2.10 -8.86
CA THR A 145 2.84 -1.87 -8.46
C THR A 145 3.07 -0.44 -7.96
N ALA A 146 2.50 0.55 -8.63
CA ALA A 146 2.62 1.95 -8.21
C ALA A 146 1.82 2.25 -6.94
N ILE A 147 0.65 1.62 -6.76
CA ILE A 147 -0.17 1.71 -5.56
C ILE A 147 0.60 1.14 -4.38
N MET A 148 1.09 -0.11 -4.47
CA MET A 148 1.80 -0.79 -3.40
C MET A 148 3.12 -0.09 -3.04
N ASN A 149 3.86 0.43 -4.02
CA ASN A 149 5.05 1.24 -3.75
C ASN A 149 4.73 2.50 -2.91
N ARG A 150 3.58 3.13 -3.14
CA ARG A 150 3.15 4.31 -2.37
C ARG A 150 2.60 3.95 -1.00
N LEU A 151 1.79 2.91 -0.91
CA LEU A 151 1.29 2.38 0.37
C LEU A 151 2.45 1.90 1.24
N GLY A 152 3.39 1.14 0.69
CA GLY A 152 4.58 0.68 1.38
C GLY A 152 5.40 1.83 1.95
N LYS A 153 5.65 2.88 1.17
CA LYS A 153 6.35 4.07 1.66
C LYS A 153 5.57 4.82 2.75
N ALA A 154 4.24 4.92 2.64
CA ALA A 154 3.39 5.52 3.65
C ALA A 154 3.41 4.71 4.97
N ALA A 155 3.36 3.39 4.86
CA ALA A 155 3.44 2.45 5.99
C ALA A 155 4.87 2.27 6.54
N GLY A 156 5.89 2.87 5.91
CA GLY A 156 7.29 2.60 6.26
C GLY A 156 7.64 1.12 6.10
N HIS A 157 7.05 0.47 5.11
CA HIS A 157 7.17 -0.95 4.77
C HIS A 157 6.71 -1.92 5.88
N HIS A 158 5.86 -1.44 6.80
CA HIS A 158 5.19 -2.31 7.78
C HIS A 158 4.11 -3.13 7.08
N VAL A 159 4.40 -4.42 6.87
CA VAL A 159 3.48 -5.39 6.26
C VAL A 159 3.29 -6.56 7.22
N LEU A 160 2.03 -6.92 7.46
CA LEU A 160 1.65 -8.13 8.22
C LEU A 160 0.96 -9.12 7.30
N GLN A 161 1.26 -10.39 7.47
CA GLN A 161 0.56 -11.46 6.75
C GLN A 161 -0.75 -11.80 7.45
N ALA A 162 -1.86 -11.78 6.72
CA ALA A 162 -3.18 -12.08 7.25
C ALA A 162 -3.24 -13.48 7.90
N SER A 163 -2.55 -14.46 7.31
CA SER A 163 -2.46 -15.83 7.82
C SER A 163 -1.78 -15.96 9.19
N GLU A 164 -0.90 -15.03 9.56
CA GLU A 164 -0.24 -15.03 10.87
C GLU A 164 -1.18 -14.52 11.96
N ILE A 165 -2.03 -13.55 11.63
CA ILE A 165 -2.98 -12.94 12.56
C ILE A 165 -4.11 -13.91 12.89
N THR A 166 -4.65 -14.58 11.88
CA THR A 166 -5.77 -15.52 12.08
C THR A 166 -5.39 -16.78 12.85
N LYS A 167 -4.14 -17.23 12.77
CA LYS A 167 -3.63 -18.38 13.54
C LYS A 167 -3.53 -18.16 15.06
N LEU A 168 -3.47 -16.93 15.51
CA LEU A 168 -3.42 -16.63 16.95
C LEU A 168 -4.73 -16.87 17.70
N GLN A 169 -5.83 -17.20 17.00
CA GLN A 169 -7.12 -17.53 17.60
C GLN A 169 -7.35 -19.03 17.87
N ASP A 170 -6.51 -19.92 17.30
CA ASP A 170 -6.69 -21.37 17.45
C ASP A 170 -5.97 -21.94 18.71
N TYR A 171 -5.54 -21.06 19.61
CA TYR A 171 -4.95 -21.35 20.92
C TYR A 171 -5.73 -20.60 22.02
#